data_c3a7ada1b0d63616ffcf2326d3f10574
#
_entry.id   c3a7ada1b0d63616ffcf2326d3f10574
#
_cell.length_a   1.000
_cell.length_b   1.000
_cell.length_c   1.000
_cell.angle_alpha   90.00
_cell.angle_beta   90.00
_cell.angle_gamma   90.00
#
_symmetry.space_group_name_H-M   'P 1'
#
loop_
_entity.id
_entity.type
_entity.pdbx_description
1 polymer ?
#
loop_
_entity_poly.entity_id
_entity_poly.type
_entity_poly.pdbx_seq_one_letter_code
_entity_poly.pdbx_strand_id
1 'polypeptide(L)'
;VTKRQKIAIGAVLAAPIVLGIVLMSVNSGPGASKFSSFSSHKVGLVQVSDVIYSSEDYVKQLRDLREDDAVAGVILRVDSPGGAVAPSQEVFEEVMKFRDIKKPLVVSMGNLAASGGYYISSPAFKIFANPGSVTGSIGAIMSFPHYYKLLNKIGVDVEVIKAGELKDVGSPHRESTLREKAYLQTMLNDIHNQFIEDVSRARSIDIDSLRPIADGRIFTGRQALLAGLVDTLGSYEDALSYLKEYLGLPDKTGVIEKKKPESFLKRMLYDELFNKFPLLKRASAIASSAAPSVGPYFLFDMSVR
;
A
#
# COMPACT_ATOMS: atom_id res chain seq x y z
N VAL A 1 2.13 29.83 -69.09
CA VAL A 1 1.04 28.95 -68.65
C VAL A 1 -0.28 29.59 -69.03
N THR A 2 -0.99 29.01 -69.97
CA THR A 2 -2.25 29.57 -70.47
C THR A 2 -3.38 29.48 -69.45
N LYS A 3 -4.37 30.35 -69.53
CA LYS A 3 -5.51 30.39 -68.59
C LYS A 3 -6.21 29.02 -68.45
N ARG A 4 -6.24 28.21 -69.52
CA ARG A 4 -6.75 26.81 -69.57
C ARG A 4 -5.90 25.84 -68.74
N GLN A 5 -4.55 26.03 -68.75
CA GLN A 5 -3.66 25.18 -67.97
C GLN A 5 -3.75 25.46 -66.43
N LYS A 6 -3.98 26.71 -66.05
CA LYS A 6 -4.22 27.08 -64.64
C LYS A 6 -5.50 26.51 -64.08
N ILE A 7 -6.59 26.45 -64.89
CA ILE A 7 -7.86 25.84 -64.54
C ILE A 7 -7.73 24.32 -64.37
N ALA A 8 -6.98 23.66 -65.31
CA ALA A 8 -6.76 22.22 -65.24
C ALA A 8 -5.94 21.80 -63.98
N ILE A 9 -4.91 22.57 -63.60
CA ILE A 9 -4.10 22.33 -62.42
C ILE A 9 -4.94 22.58 -61.13
N GLY A 10 -5.80 23.60 -61.13
CA GLY A 10 -6.71 23.86 -59.99
C GLY A 10 -7.75 22.72 -59.81
N ALA A 11 -8.26 22.15 -60.89
CA ALA A 11 -9.22 21.06 -60.85
C ALA A 11 -8.59 19.74 -60.33
N VAL A 12 -7.33 19.46 -60.71
CA VAL A 12 -6.59 18.27 -60.28
C VAL A 12 -6.20 18.33 -58.79
N LEU A 13 -5.93 19.53 -58.27
CA LEU A 13 -5.63 19.71 -56.85
C LEU A 13 -6.91 19.76 -55.96
N ALA A 14 -8.07 20.19 -56.50
CA ALA A 14 -9.29 20.26 -55.78
C ALA A 14 -10.05 18.89 -55.74
N ALA A 15 -9.82 18.01 -56.72
CA ALA A 15 -10.52 16.71 -56.78
C ALA A 15 -10.33 15.81 -55.56
N PRO A 16 -9.10 15.63 -55.01
CA PRO A 16 -8.92 14.82 -53.80
C PRO A 16 -9.55 15.45 -52.52
N ILE A 17 -9.61 16.78 -52.47
CA ILE A 17 -10.22 17.50 -51.32
C ILE A 17 -11.75 17.33 -51.38
N VAL A 18 -12.38 17.46 -52.54
CA VAL A 18 -13.81 17.26 -52.72
C VAL A 18 -14.19 15.80 -52.47
N LEU A 19 -13.37 14.84 -52.95
CA LEU A 19 -13.57 13.42 -52.72
C LEU A 19 -13.44 13.08 -51.24
N GLY A 20 -12.50 13.70 -50.48
CA GLY A 20 -12.37 13.55 -49.06
C GLY A 20 -13.59 14.06 -48.28
N ILE A 21 -14.12 15.22 -48.68
CA ILE A 21 -15.35 15.79 -48.09
C ILE A 21 -16.58 14.94 -48.40
N VAL A 22 -16.70 14.42 -49.62
CA VAL A 22 -17.83 13.53 -49.98
C VAL A 22 -17.73 12.20 -49.27
N LEU A 23 -16.56 11.61 -49.10
CA LEU A 23 -16.34 10.39 -48.31
C LEU A 23 -16.64 10.60 -46.83
N MET A 24 -16.34 11.79 -46.27
CA MET A 24 -16.75 12.14 -44.91
C MET A 24 -18.28 12.32 -44.78
N SER A 25 -18.94 12.86 -45.79
CA SER A 25 -20.40 13.10 -45.74
C SER A 25 -21.24 11.83 -45.95
N VAL A 26 -20.75 10.87 -46.74
CA VAL A 26 -21.45 9.59 -46.99
C VAL A 26 -21.41 8.68 -45.76
N ASN A 27 -20.47 8.89 -44.84
CA ASN A 27 -20.37 8.12 -43.63
C ASN A 27 -21.19 8.71 -42.45
N SER A 28 -22.03 9.74 -42.74
CA SER A 28 -22.91 10.40 -41.75
C SER A 28 -24.37 10.00 -41.94
N GLY A 29 -24.65 8.72 -42.19
CA GLY A 29 -26.02 8.20 -42.19
C GLY A 29 -26.65 8.23 -40.79
N PRO A 30 -27.99 8.44 -40.64
CA PRO A 30 -28.66 8.43 -39.33
C PRO A 30 -28.83 7.00 -38.83
N GLY A 31 -27.72 6.37 -38.47
CA GLY A 31 -27.63 4.99 -38.01
C GLY A 31 -26.22 4.66 -37.50
N ALA A 32 -25.31 5.64 -37.46
CA ALA A 32 -24.08 5.47 -36.75
C ALA A 32 -24.41 5.29 -35.26
N SER A 33 -24.54 4.00 -34.85
CA SER A 33 -24.46 3.59 -33.48
C SER A 33 -23.43 4.48 -32.80
N LYS A 34 -23.81 5.05 -31.67
CA LYS A 34 -22.87 5.61 -30.72
C LYS A 34 -21.79 4.54 -30.52
N PHE A 35 -20.70 4.62 -31.29
CA PHE A 35 -19.43 4.11 -30.80
C PHE A 35 -19.20 4.93 -29.53
N SER A 36 -19.74 4.43 -28.41
CA SER A 36 -19.26 4.84 -27.12
C SER A 36 -17.75 4.70 -27.25
N SER A 37 -17.04 5.79 -27.10
CA SER A 37 -15.62 5.72 -26.82
C SER A 37 -15.51 4.75 -25.65
N PHE A 38 -15.11 3.51 -25.96
CA PHE A 38 -14.57 2.63 -24.95
C PHE A 38 -13.33 3.35 -24.46
N SER A 39 -13.52 4.29 -23.53
CA SER A 39 -12.42 4.73 -22.69
C SER A 39 -11.91 3.42 -22.12
N SER A 40 -10.70 3.04 -22.50
CA SER A 40 -10.09 1.80 -22.04
C SER A 40 -9.82 1.95 -20.56
N HIS A 41 -10.85 1.80 -19.73
CA HIS A 41 -10.71 1.80 -18.29
C HIS A 41 -9.71 0.73 -17.92
N LYS A 42 -8.87 1.02 -16.96
CA LYS A 42 -7.83 0.14 -16.46
C LYS A 42 -8.11 -0.14 -14.98
N VAL A 43 -7.54 -1.21 -14.49
CA VAL A 43 -7.46 -1.49 -13.06
C VAL A 43 -6.11 -0.97 -12.56
N GLY A 44 -6.13 -0.14 -11.53
CA GLY A 44 -4.91 0.31 -10.83
C GLY A 44 -4.37 -0.80 -9.94
N LEU A 45 -3.05 -0.87 -9.78
CA LEU A 45 -2.38 -1.76 -8.84
C LEU A 45 -1.43 -0.96 -7.97
N VAL A 46 -1.56 -1.13 -6.66
CA VAL A 46 -0.57 -0.70 -5.67
C VAL A 46 -0.09 -1.93 -4.92
N GLN A 47 1.22 -2.09 -4.79
CA GLN A 47 1.83 -3.19 -4.05
C GLN A 47 2.48 -2.65 -2.78
N VAL A 48 2.06 -3.16 -1.63
CA VAL A 48 2.69 -2.91 -0.32
C VAL A 48 3.41 -4.18 0.10
N SER A 49 4.73 -4.13 0.02
CA SER A 49 5.61 -5.23 0.39
C SER A 49 6.54 -4.78 1.51
N ASP A 50 7.00 -5.74 2.31
CA ASP A 50 7.92 -5.52 3.42
C ASP A 50 7.36 -4.60 4.52
N VAL A 51 8.24 -4.08 5.39
CA VAL A 51 7.87 -3.22 6.53
C VAL A 51 7.47 -1.82 6.06
N ILE A 52 6.36 -1.30 6.56
CA ILE A 52 5.86 0.04 6.27
C ILE A 52 6.61 1.07 7.12
N TYR A 53 7.72 1.60 6.60
CA TYR A 53 8.49 2.66 7.27
C TYR A 53 8.05 4.07 6.90
N SER A 54 7.51 4.26 5.69
CA SER A 54 7.05 5.54 5.15
C SER A 54 5.76 5.32 4.37
N SER A 55 4.90 6.33 4.38
CA SER A 55 3.62 6.36 3.68
C SER A 55 3.68 7.06 2.32
N GLU A 56 4.65 7.96 2.12
CA GLU A 56 4.67 8.92 1.02
C GLU A 56 4.43 8.31 -0.36
N ASP A 57 5.16 7.23 -0.67
CA ASP A 57 5.06 6.57 -1.97
C ASP A 57 3.71 5.85 -2.15
N TYR A 58 3.19 5.22 -1.10
CA TYR A 58 1.90 4.53 -1.14
C TYR A 58 0.74 5.52 -1.24
N VAL A 59 0.76 6.56 -0.43
CA VAL A 59 -0.24 7.64 -0.45
C VAL A 59 -0.26 8.33 -1.80
N LYS A 60 0.92 8.63 -2.38
CA LYS A 60 1.01 9.21 -3.71
C LYS A 60 0.44 8.29 -4.79
N GLN A 61 0.81 7.01 -4.82
CA GLN A 61 0.30 6.04 -5.79
C GLN A 61 -1.22 5.87 -5.69
N LEU A 62 -1.74 5.74 -4.46
CA LEU A 62 -3.18 5.62 -4.22
C LEU A 62 -3.92 6.88 -4.69
N ARG A 63 -3.42 8.07 -4.36
CA ARG A 63 -3.98 9.34 -4.81
C ARG A 63 -3.97 9.46 -6.33
N ASP A 64 -2.83 9.21 -6.98
CA ASP A 64 -2.69 9.29 -8.43
C ASP A 64 -3.68 8.34 -9.15
N LEU A 65 -3.93 7.13 -8.59
CA LEU A 65 -4.91 6.19 -9.12
C LEU A 65 -6.35 6.58 -8.79
N ARG A 66 -6.57 7.19 -7.64
CA ARG A 66 -7.89 7.67 -7.21
C ARG A 66 -8.37 8.81 -8.11
N GLU A 67 -7.48 9.72 -8.51
CA GLU A 67 -7.74 10.90 -9.30
C GLU A 67 -7.70 10.65 -10.82
N ASP A 68 -7.20 9.50 -11.27
CA ASP A 68 -7.11 9.15 -12.70
C ASP A 68 -8.45 8.59 -13.22
N ASP A 69 -9.15 9.35 -14.05
CA ASP A 69 -10.43 8.96 -14.64
C ASP A 69 -10.34 7.71 -15.54
N ALA A 70 -9.16 7.38 -16.05
CA ALA A 70 -8.93 6.15 -16.81
C ALA A 70 -8.86 4.90 -15.92
N VAL A 71 -8.82 5.05 -14.59
CA VAL A 71 -8.79 3.97 -13.61
C VAL A 71 -10.18 3.78 -13.04
N ALA A 72 -10.81 2.64 -13.32
CA ALA A 72 -12.15 2.34 -12.84
C ALA A 72 -12.20 1.80 -11.41
N GLY A 73 -11.13 1.10 -11.00
CA GLY A 73 -10.97 0.54 -9.65
C GLY A 73 -9.53 0.17 -9.38
N VAL A 74 -9.22 -0.16 -8.13
CA VAL A 74 -7.84 -0.39 -7.67
C VAL A 74 -7.74 -1.73 -6.93
N ILE A 75 -6.68 -2.49 -7.21
CA ILE A 75 -6.22 -3.59 -6.35
C ILE A 75 -5.08 -3.07 -5.48
N LEU A 76 -5.22 -3.24 -4.17
CA LEU A 76 -4.15 -3.08 -3.20
C LEU A 76 -3.62 -4.47 -2.84
N ARG A 77 -2.45 -4.82 -3.37
CA ARG A 77 -1.77 -6.08 -3.04
C ARG A 77 -0.92 -5.87 -1.80
N VAL A 78 -1.20 -6.59 -0.72
CA VAL A 78 -0.51 -6.44 0.57
C VAL A 78 0.23 -7.73 0.91
N ASP A 79 1.56 -7.62 1.07
CA ASP A 79 2.44 -8.69 1.57
C ASP A 79 3.43 -8.08 2.57
N SER A 80 2.92 -7.73 3.77
CA SER A 80 3.61 -6.89 4.75
C SER A 80 3.32 -7.35 6.18
N PRO A 81 4.35 -7.38 7.06
CA PRO A 81 4.17 -7.60 8.49
C PRO A 81 3.59 -6.38 9.23
N GLY A 82 3.37 -5.26 8.53
CA GLY A 82 3.03 -3.98 9.10
C GLY A 82 4.23 -3.03 9.18
N GLY A 83 4.22 -2.11 10.12
CA GLY A 83 5.30 -1.12 10.24
C GLY A 83 4.99 0.00 11.22
N ALA A 84 5.56 1.19 10.96
CA ALA A 84 5.37 2.36 11.79
C ALA A 84 3.89 2.81 11.82
N VAL A 85 3.43 3.25 12.99
CA VAL A 85 2.02 3.58 13.24
C VAL A 85 1.54 4.70 12.33
N ALA A 86 2.17 5.88 12.40
CA ALA A 86 1.73 7.05 11.64
C ALA A 86 1.73 6.82 10.11
N PRO A 87 2.78 6.23 9.48
CA PRO A 87 2.72 5.84 8.08
C PRO A 87 1.56 4.91 7.73
N SER A 88 1.27 3.92 8.60
CA SER A 88 0.13 3.03 8.38
C SER A 88 -1.20 3.77 8.46
N GLN A 89 -1.34 4.72 9.39
CA GLN A 89 -2.53 5.58 9.50
C GLN A 89 -2.73 6.46 8.27
N GLU A 90 -1.68 7.07 7.74
CA GLU A 90 -1.77 7.88 6.53
C GLU A 90 -2.21 7.07 5.30
N VAL A 91 -1.72 5.83 5.15
CA VAL A 91 -2.16 4.93 4.07
C VAL A 91 -3.61 4.50 4.29
N PHE A 92 -4.01 4.17 5.52
CA PHE A 92 -5.39 3.84 5.87
C PHE A 92 -6.36 4.96 5.48
N GLU A 93 -6.05 6.21 5.85
CA GLU A 93 -6.89 7.36 5.50
C GLU A 93 -6.97 7.58 3.98
N GLU A 94 -5.90 7.33 3.24
CA GLU A 94 -5.95 7.42 1.78
C GLU A 94 -6.81 6.30 1.16
N VAL A 95 -6.78 5.09 1.71
CA VAL A 95 -7.67 3.98 1.29
C VAL A 95 -9.13 4.30 1.63
N MET A 96 -9.40 4.90 2.80
CA MET A 96 -10.76 5.33 3.18
C MET A 96 -11.40 6.27 2.15
N LYS A 97 -10.64 7.17 1.52
CA LYS A 97 -11.13 8.12 0.52
C LYS A 97 -11.71 7.45 -0.74
N PHE A 98 -11.35 6.20 -1.02
CA PHE A 98 -11.94 5.46 -2.15
C PHE A 98 -13.41 5.12 -1.92
N ARG A 99 -13.86 5.04 -0.67
CA ARG A 99 -15.27 4.81 -0.32
C ARG A 99 -16.16 5.99 -0.74
N ASP A 100 -15.63 7.20 -0.63
CA ASP A 100 -16.41 8.43 -0.87
C ASP A 100 -16.69 8.68 -2.36
N ILE A 101 -15.84 8.18 -3.25
CA ILE A 101 -15.87 8.49 -4.69
C ILE A 101 -16.45 7.36 -5.57
N LYS A 102 -16.99 6.30 -4.98
CA LYS A 102 -17.52 5.13 -5.71
C LYS A 102 -16.52 4.44 -6.65
N LYS A 103 -15.23 4.59 -6.40
CA LYS A 103 -14.16 3.86 -7.08
C LYS A 103 -13.73 2.71 -6.17
N PRO A 104 -14.12 1.46 -6.45
CA PRO A 104 -13.85 0.34 -5.54
C PRO A 104 -12.35 0.08 -5.45
N LEU A 105 -11.86 -0.03 -4.21
CA LEU A 105 -10.54 -0.55 -3.91
C LEU A 105 -10.70 -1.91 -3.25
N VAL A 106 -10.14 -2.94 -3.88
CA VAL A 106 -10.14 -4.32 -3.40
C VAL A 106 -8.75 -4.67 -2.91
N VAL A 107 -8.67 -5.28 -1.73
CA VAL A 107 -7.41 -5.81 -1.19
C VAL A 107 -7.24 -7.28 -1.59
N SER A 108 -6.03 -7.63 -2.00
CA SER A 108 -5.57 -9.02 -2.12
C SER A 108 -4.38 -9.23 -1.20
N MET A 109 -4.58 -10.03 -0.14
CA MET A 109 -3.53 -10.38 0.80
C MET A 109 -2.59 -11.43 0.21
N GLY A 110 -1.27 -11.22 0.38
CA GLY A 110 -0.21 -12.14 0.02
C GLY A 110 -0.05 -13.27 1.04
N ASN A 111 1.20 -13.64 1.27
CA ASN A 111 1.54 -14.57 2.32
C ASN A 111 1.26 -13.98 3.72
N LEU A 112 1.52 -12.66 3.87
CA LEU A 112 1.44 -11.95 5.14
C LEU A 112 0.78 -10.58 4.94
N ALA A 113 -0.28 -10.29 5.68
CA ALA A 113 -0.90 -8.97 5.74
C ALA A 113 -1.36 -8.73 7.18
N ALA A 114 -0.39 -8.53 8.07
CA ALA A 114 -0.61 -8.50 9.51
C ALA A 114 -0.33 -7.11 10.09
N SER A 115 -0.91 -6.81 11.23
CA SER A 115 -0.70 -5.58 11.98
C SER A 115 -0.93 -4.33 11.11
N GLY A 116 0.05 -3.46 10.88
CA GLY A 116 -0.07 -2.35 9.95
C GLY A 116 -0.51 -2.76 8.53
N GLY A 117 -0.13 -3.98 8.07
CA GLY A 117 -0.61 -4.54 6.81
C GLY A 117 -2.10 -4.85 6.81
N TYR A 118 -2.64 -5.35 7.93
CA TYR A 118 -4.08 -5.49 8.11
C TYR A 118 -4.77 -4.13 8.27
N TYR A 119 -4.14 -3.22 9.04
CA TYR A 119 -4.67 -1.87 9.27
C TYR A 119 -4.99 -1.16 7.95
N ILE A 120 -4.02 -1.06 7.03
CA ILE A 120 -4.22 -0.43 5.72
C ILE A 120 -5.19 -1.18 4.80
N SER A 121 -5.39 -2.48 5.05
CA SER A 121 -6.31 -3.33 4.29
C SER A 121 -7.76 -3.16 4.76
N SER A 122 -7.97 -2.86 6.04
CA SER A 122 -9.28 -2.89 6.69
C SER A 122 -10.32 -1.95 6.06
N PRO A 123 -9.97 -0.76 5.46
CA PRO A 123 -10.96 0.12 4.85
C PRO A 123 -11.36 -0.28 3.42
N ALA A 124 -10.79 -1.32 2.85
CA ALA A 124 -11.11 -1.73 1.49
C ALA A 124 -12.59 -2.04 1.28
N PHE A 125 -13.06 -1.88 0.04
CA PHE A 125 -14.39 -2.29 -0.37
C PHE A 125 -14.61 -3.80 -0.20
N LYS A 126 -13.57 -4.59 -0.51
CA LYS A 126 -13.56 -6.04 -0.29
C LYS A 126 -12.13 -6.55 -0.09
N ILE A 127 -11.97 -7.50 0.83
CA ILE A 127 -10.69 -8.10 1.19
C ILE A 127 -10.67 -9.57 0.81
N PHE A 128 -9.70 -9.95 -0.03
CA PHE A 128 -9.39 -11.33 -0.40
C PHE A 128 -8.14 -11.78 0.33
N ALA A 129 -8.17 -13.01 0.86
CA ALA A 129 -7.01 -13.68 1.43
C ALA A 129 -6.96 -15.14 0.97
N ASN A 130 -5.78 -15.69 0.73
CA ASN A 130 -5.66 -17.13 0.57
C ASN A 130 -5.97 -17.83 1.90
N PRO A 131 -6.47 -19.07 1.90
CA PRO A 131 -6.77 -19.79 3.14
C PRO A 131 -5.60 -19.84 4.14
N GLY A 132 -4.37 -19.87 3.62
CA GLY A 132 -3.13 -19.92 4.40
C GLY A 132 -2.44 -18.56 4.62
N SER A 133 -2.97 -17.46 4.10
CA SER A 133 -2.44 -16.11 4.39
C SER A 133 -2.45 -15.84 5.89
N VAL A 134 -1.41 -15.20 6.41
CA VAL A 134 -1.34 -14.77 7.80
C VAL A 134 -1.79 -13.31 7.89
N THR A 135 -2.75 -13.02 8.79
CA THR A 135 -3.31 -11.67 8.94
C THR A 135 -3.72 -11.40 10.40
N GLY A 136 -4.44 -10.30 10.64
CA GLY A 136 -4.80 -9.86 12.00
C GLY A 136 -3.62 -9.17 12.68
N SER A 137 -3.18 -9.68 13.83
CA SER A 137 -2.17 -9.01 14.67
C SER A 137 -2.55 -7.57 14.99
N ILE A 138 -3.81 -7.36 15.41
CA ILE A 138 -4.34 -6.05 15.79
C ILE A 138 -3.77 -5.71 17.16
N GLY A 139 -2.70 -4.92 17.15
CA GLY A 139 -1.96 -4.55 18.35
C GLY A 139 -0.80 -3.59 18.04
N ALA A 140 -0.18 -3.07 19.10
CA ALA A 140 0.98 -2.20 19.01
C ALA A 140 2.12 -2.71 19.89
N ILE A 141 3.34 -2.56 19.43
CA ILE A 141 4.56 -3.00 20.13
C ILE A 141 5.61 -1.91 20.13
N MET A 142 6.38 -1.81 21.21
CA MET A 142 7.64 -1.07 21.29
C MET A 142 8.68 -1.97 21.95
N SER A 143 9.87 -2.06 21.32
CA SER A 143 10.99 -2.85 21.83
C SER A 143 12.16 -1.95 22.18
N PHE A 144 12.71 -2.13 23.38
CA PHE A 144 13.86 -1.39 23.89
C PHE A 144 14.96 -2.37 24.31
N PRO A 145 15.98 -2.62 23.46
CA PRO A 145 17.10 -3.47 23.84
C PRO A 145 17.94 -2.78 24.91
N HIS A 146 18.31 -3.52 25.98
CA HIS A 146 19.14 -3.02 27.07
C HIS A 146 20.56 -3.60 27.00
N TYR A 147 21.55 -2.76 26.85
CA TYR A 147 22.97 -3.16 26.74
C TYR A 147 23.80 -2.84 28.00
N TYR A 148 23.21 -2.21 29.03
CA TYR A 148 23.94 -1.73 30.20
C TYR A 148 24.80 -2.81 30.91
N LYS A 149 24.27 -4.06 30.98
CA LYS A 149 25.02 -5.18 31.59
C LYS A 149 26.26 -5.57 30.78
N LEU A 150 26.19 -5.44 29.46
CA LEU A 150 27.35 -5.70 28.58
C LEU A 150 28.36 -4.57 28.70
N LEU A 151 27.93 -3.31 28.68
CA LEU A 151 28.79 -2.13 28.80
C LEU A 151 29.54 -2.16 30.11
N ASN A 152 28.89 -2.47 31.24
CA ASN A 152 29.54 -2.61 32.54
C ASN A 152 30.63 -3.72 32.54
N LYS A 153 30.39 -4.84 31.85
CA LYS A 153 31.40 -5.92 31.77
C LYS A 153 32.67 -5.53 31.01
N ILE A 154 32.57 -4.61 30.05
CA ILE A 154 33.71 -4.14 29.26
C ILE A 154 34.30 -2.81 29.78
N GLY A 155 33.80 -2.33 30.95
CA GLY A 155 34.33 -1.13 31.60
C GLY A 155 33.90 0.18 30.92
N VAL A 156 32.75 0.20 30.26
CA VAL A 156 32.17 1.39 29.62
C VAL A 156 30.99 1.89 30.47
N ASP A 157 31.14 3.08 31.03
CA ASP A 157 30.09 3.79 31.74
C ASP A 157 29.47 4.87 30.84
N VAL A 158 28.13 5.03 30.89
CA VAL A 158 27.40 6.06 30.16
C VAL A 158 26.73 6.98 31.16
N GLU A 159 27.18 8.24 31.22
CA GLU A 159 26.52 9.29 31.99
C GLU A 159 25.49 10.04 31.13
N VAL A 160 24.27 10.16 31.64
CA VAL A 160 23.18 10.89 30.97
C VAL A 160 22.81 12.10 31.82
N ILE A 161 23.05 13.29 31.29
CA ILE A 161 22.57 14.54 31.88
C ILE A 161 21.32 14.96 31.14
N LYS A 162 20.19 15.07 31.84
CA LYS A 162 18.89 15.33 31.23
C LYS A 162 18.10 16.41 31.97
N ALA A 163 17.32 17.16 31.21
CA ALA A 163 16.26 18.03 31.72
C ALA A 163 14.91 17.39 31.39
N GLY A 164 14.13 17.06 32.41
CA GLY A 164 12.89 16.27 32.30
C GLY A 164 13.12 14.79 32.61
N GLU A 165 12.38 14.28 33.59
CA GLU A 165 12.57 12.94 34.15
C GLU A 165 12.43 11.82 33.09
N LEU A 166 11.45 11.94 32.19
CA LEU A 166 11.14 10.94 31.17
C LEU A 166 11.92 11.14 29.84
N LYS A 167 12.90 12.08 29.80
CA LYS A 167 13.58 12.41 28.53
C LYS A 167 14.41 11.26 27.96
N ASP A 168 14.91 10.37 28.81
CA ASP A 168 15.67 9.18 28.46
C ASP A 168 14.89 7.87 28.63
N VAL A 169 13.55 7.94 28.60
CA VAL A 169 12.68 6.75 28.61
C VAL A 169 13.04 5.85 27.42
N GLY A 170 13.17 4.53 27.66
CA GLY A 170 13.62 3.58 26.67
C GLY A 170 15.16 3.57 26.45
N SER A 171 15.94 4.24 27.32
CA SER A 171 17.41 4.24 27.25
C SER A 171 17.97 2.81 27.27
N PRO A 172 18.87 2.43 26.35
CA PRO A 172 19.50 1.12 26.33
C PRO A 172 20.59 0.98 27.39
N HIS A 173 20.98 2.09 28.05
CA HIS A 173 22.13 2.16 28.97
C HIS A 173 21.74 1.92 30.42
N ARG A 174 20.48 1.74 30.73
CA ARG A 174 19.97 1.44 32.09
C ARG A 174 18.68 0.65 32.01
N GLU A 175 18.28 0.06 33.11
CA GLU A 175 16.96 -0.56 33.24
C GLU A 175 15.87 0.51 33.32
N SER A 176 14.74 0.24 32.66
CA SER A 176 13.55 1.09 32.73
C SER A 176 12.89 0.98 34.11
N THR A 177 12.54 2.10 34.70
CA THR A 177 11.79 2.14 35.95
C THR A 177 10.33 1.67 35.76
N LEU A 178 9.67 1.31 36.87
CA LEU A 178 8.24 0.94 36.86
C LEU A 178 7.37 2.09 36.33
N ARG A 179 7.70 3.33 36.67
CA ARG A 179 7.00 4.53 36.21
C ARG A 179 7.12 4.71 34.69
N GLU A 180 8.31 4.52 34.14
CA GLU A 180 8.55 4.58 32.71
C GLU A 180 7.80 3.49 31.94
N LYS A 181 7.82 2.26 32.46
CA LYS A 181 7.05 1.13 31.88
C LYS A 181 5.56 1.43 31.89
N ALA A 182 5.01 1.96 32.97
CA ALA A 182 3.60 2.33 33.07
C ALA A 182 3.25 3.46 32.09
N TYR A 183 4.10 4.47 31.94
CA TYR A 183 3.91 5.55 30.99
C TYR A 183 3.88 5.03 29.54
N LEU A 184 4.87 4.21 29.14
CA LEU A 184 4.91 3.60 27.81
C LEU A 184 3.71 2.70 27.55
N GLN A 185 3.28 1.93 28.56
CA GLN A 185 2.09 1.08 28.43
C GLN A 185 0.81 1.91 28.18
N THR A 186 0.66 3.05 28.85
CA THR A 186 -0.47 3.95 28.61
C THR A 186 -0.51 4.45 27.17
N MET A 187 0.64 4.85 26.64
CA MET A 187 0.77 5.28 25.24
C MET A 187 0.47 4.14 24.25
N LEU A 188 0.98 2.93 24.52
CA LEU A 188 0.69 1.76 23.68
C LEU A 188 -0.79 1.38 23.71
N ASN A 189 -1.42 1.48 24.87
CA ASN A 189 -2.86 1.21 25.01
C ASN A 189 -3.70 2.21 24.21
N ASP A 190 -3.31 3.48 24.18
CA ASP A 190 -3.97 4.52 23.37
C ASP A 190 -3.85 4.19 21.88
N ILE A 191 -2.64 3.89 21.39
CA ILE A 191 -2.40 3.49 19.99
C ILE A 191 -3.18 2.23 19.62
N HIS A 192 -3.23 1.25 20.51
CA HIS A 192 -3.97 0.01 20.29
C HIS A 192 -5.49 0.26 20.24
N ASN A 193 -6.02 1.13 21.08
CA ASN A 193 -7.43 1.53 21.03
C ASN A 193 -7.76 2.24 19.71
N GLN A 194 -6.92 3.14 19.23
CA GLN A 194 -7.08 3.77 17.91
C GLN A 194 -7.15 2.70 16.80
N PHE A 195 -6.29 1.68 16.84
CA PHE A 195 -6.34 0.59 15.86
C PHE A 195 -7.68 -0.15 15.90
N ILE A 196 -8.16 -0.51 17.09
CA ILE A 196 -9.44 -1.20 17.25
C ILE A 196 -10.61 -0.35 16.75
N GLU A 197 -10.65 0.93 17.10
CA GLU A 197 -11.68 1.87 16.67
C GLU A 197 -11.71 2.05 15.14
N ASP A 198 -10.55 2.20 14.53
CA ASP A 198 -10.43 2.35 13.09
C ASP A 198 -10.87 1.08 12.35
N VAL A 199 -10.48 -0.10 12.81
CA VAL A 199 -10.93 -1.37 12.23
C VAL A 199 -12.44 -1.55 12.43
N SER A 200 -12.96 -1.27 13.61
CA SER A 200 -14.41 -1.31 13.91
C SER A 200 -15.18 -0.42 12.92
N ARG A 201 -14.75 0.82 12.75
CA ARG A 201 -15.31 1.79 11.81
C ARG A 201 -15.20 1.31 10.34
N ALA A 202 -14.03 0.84 9.96
CA ALA A 202 -13.74 0.44 8.58
C ALA A 202 -14.48 -0.84 8.16
N ARG A 203 -14.56 -1.81 9.06
CA ARG A 203 -15.20 -3.11 8.82
C ARG A 203 -16.66 -3.16 9.24
N SER A 204 -17.18 -2.12 9.88
CA SER A 204 -18.52 -2.11 10.49
C SER A 204 -18.73 -3.28 11.45
N ILE A 205 -17.68 -3.63 12.20
CA ILE A 205 -17.71 -4.64 13.26
C ILE A 205 -17.93 -3.92 14.59
N ASP A 206 -18.86 -4.41 15.37
CA ASP A 206 -19.07 -3.89 16.72
C ASP A 206 -17.79 -3.98 17.56
N ILE A 207 -17.45 -2.89 18.26
CA ILE A 207 -16.18 -2.76 18.98
C ILE A 207 -16.05 -3.78 20.13
N ASP A 208 -17.16 -4.13 20.79
CA ASP A 208 -17.16 -5.11 21.88
C ASP A 208 -16.96 -6.54 21.34
N SER A 209 -17.39 -6.79 20.11
CA SER A 209 -17.14 -8.05 19.39
C SER A 209 -15.72 -8.14 18.84
N LEU A 210 -15.12 -6.99 18.44
CA LEU A 210 -13.78 -6.93 17.90
C LEU A 210 -12.70 -7.03 19.00
N ARG A 211 -12.89 -6.36 20.12
CA ARG A 211 -11.90 -6.24 21.21
C ARG A 211 -11.34 -7.58 21.70
N PRO A 212 -12.14 -8.65 21.91
CA PRO A 212 -11.63 -9.94 22.38
C PRO A 212 -10.71 -10.66 21.40
N ILE A 213 -10.77 -10.32 20.11
CA ILE A 213 -9.95 -10.91 19.06
C ILE A 213 -8.83 -9.98 18.58
N ALA A 214 -8.82 -8.74 19.08
CA ALA A 214 -7.83 -7.71 18.78
C ALA A 214 -6.76 -7.63 19.89
N ASP A 215 -6.25 -8.76 20.33
CA ASP A 215 -5.26 -8.87 21.40
C ASP A 215 -3.83 -9.07 20.88
N GLY A 216 -3.62 -8.79 19.59
CA GLY A 216 -2.35 -9.00 18.90
C GLY A 216 -2.19 -10.36 18.25
N ARG A 217 -3.19 -11.27 18.40
CA ARG A 217 -3.14 -12.60 17.76
C ARG A 217 -3.20 -12.53 16.25
N ILE A 218 -2.57 -13.51 15.61
CA ILE A 218 -2.64 -13.72 14.17
C ILE A 218 -3.75 -14.72 13.82
N PHE A 219 -4.19 -14.64 12.57
CA PHE A 219 -5.19 -15.52 11.98
C PHE A 219 -4.68 -16.07 10.65
N THR A 220 -5.06 -17.29 10.31
CA THR A 220 -5.04 -17.71 8.93
C THR A 220 -6.14 -16.99 8.15
N GLY A 221 -6.05 -16.89 6.82
CA GLY A 221 -7.11 -16.29 6.00
C GLY A 221 -8.47 -16.94 6.26
N ARG A 222 -8.52 -18.26 6.48
CA ARG A 222 -9.75 -19.00 6.84
C ARG A 222 -10.32 -18.55 8.20
N GLN A 223 -9.47 -18.38 9.21
CA GLN A 223 -9.90 -17.91 10.54
C GLN A 223 -10.34 -16.45 10.47
N ALA A 224 -9.64 -15.62 9.69
CA ALA A 224 -9.97 -14.22 9.50
C ALA A 224 -11.32 -14.03 8.79
N LEU A 225 -11.67 -14.91 7.84
CA LEU A 225 -12.99 -14.94 7.23
C LEU A 225 -14.09 -15.21 8.27
N LEU A 226 -13.88 -16.21 9.13
CA LEU A 226 -14.84 -16.55 10.19
C LEU A 226 -14.97 -15.44 11.24
N ALA A 227 -13.91 -14.67 11.46
CA ALA A 227 -13.88 -13.53 12.37
C ALA A 227 -14.41 -12.22 11.75
N GLY A 228 -14.82 -12.22 10.47
CA GLY A 228 -15.25 -11.02 9.75
C GLY A 228 -14.14 -10.04 9.37
N LEU A 229 -12.89 -10.40 9.59
CA LEU A 229 -11.72 -9.57 9.28
C LEU A 229 -11.40 -9.57 7.78
N VAL A 230 -11.83 -10.62 7.05
CA VAL A 230 -11.67 -10.82 5.61
C VAL A 230 -13.03 -11.18 5.01
N ASP A 231 -13.28 -10.82 3.76
CA ASP A 231 -14.60 -10.99 3.13
C ASP A 231 -14.68 -12.26 2.28
N THR A 232 -13.56 -12.72 1.73
CA THR A 232 -13.55 -13.83 0.76
C THR A 232 -12.20 -14.55 0.77
N LEU A 233 -12.23 -15.86 0.65
CA LEU A 233 -11.02 -16.63 0.36
C LEU A 233 -10.76 -16.62 -1.15
N GLY A 234 -9.53 -16.31 -1.54
CA GLY A 234 -9.13 -16.26 -2.95
C GLY A 234 -7.73 -15.71 -3.13
N SER A 235 -7.21 -15.91 -4.33
CA SER A 235 -5.92 -15.45 -4.80
C SER A 235 -5.97 -13.99 -5.30
N TYR A 236 -4.84 -13.51 -5.80
CA TYR A 236 -4.78 -12.22 -6.51
C TYR A 236 -5.65 -12.23 -7.78
N GLU A 237 -5.62 -13.32 -8.54
CA GLU A 237 -6.42 -13.45 -9.77
C GLU A 237 -7.92 -13.46 -9.47
N ASP A 238 -8.34 -14.08 -8.37
CA ASP A 238 -9.74 -14.06 -7.94
C ASP A 238 -10.19 -12.64 -7.56
N ALA A 239 -9.34 -11.89 -6.85
CA ALA A 239 -9.61 -10.49 -6.49
C ALA A 239 -9.69 -9.59 -7.74
N LEU A 240 -8.80 -9.79 -8.70
CA LEU A 240 -8.77 -9.05 -9.95
C LEU A 240 -9.99 -9.36 -10.83
N SER A 241 -10.35 -10.64 -10.96
CA SER A 241 -11.52 -11.09 -11.71
C SER A 241 -12.81 -10.54 -11.08
N TYR A 242 -12.94 -10.64 -9.77
CA TYR A 242 -14.04 -10.04 -9.03
C TYR A 242 -14.18 -8.53 -9.29
N LEU A 243 -13.06 -7.78 -9.23
CA LEU A 243 -13.11 -6.33 -9.46
C LEU A 243 -13.51 -6.00 -10.89
N LYS A 244 -13.00 -6.73 -11.88
CA LYS A 244 -13.37 -6.55 -13.29
C LYS A 244 -14.86 -6.85 -13.52
N GLU A 245 -15.35 -7.96 -13.00
CA GLU A 245 -16.77 -8.34 -13.07
C GLU A 245 -17.66 -7.29 -12.39
N TYR A 246 -17.33 -6.87 -11.19
CA TYR A 246 -18.05 -5.82 -10.45
C TYR A 246 -18.16 -4.51 -11.22
N LEU A 247 -17.13 -4.16 -11.98
CA LEU A 247 -17.06 -2.94 -12.80
C LEU A 247 -17.60 -3.12 -14.22
N GLY A 248 -18.02 -4.32 -14.61
CA GLY A 248 -18.44 -4.63 -15.98
C GLY A 248 -17.31 -4.49 -17.01
N LEU A 249 -16.07 -4.70 -16.60
CA LEU A 249 -14.88 -4.59 -17.46
C LEU A 249 -14.59 -5.92 -18.16
N PRO A 250 -14.09 -5.90 -19.41
CA PRO A 250 -13.63 -7.12 -20.09
C PRO A 250 -12.48 -7.80 -19.34
N ASP A 251 -12.39 -9.14 -19.42
CA ASP A 251 -11.30 -9.92 -18.79
C ASP A 251 -9.91 -9.46 -19.21
N LYS A 252 -9.77 -9.06 -20.49
CA LYS A 252 -8.51 -8.53 -21.06
C LYS A 252 -8.14 -7.12 -20.61
N THR A 253 -8.96 -6.50 -19.73
CA THR A 253 -8.67 -5.15 -19.21
C THR A 253 -7.28 -5.11 -18.56
N GLY A 254 -6.45 -4.15 -19.01
CA GLY A 254 -5.09 -3.99 -18.55
C GLY A 254 -5.02 -3.51 -17.09
N VAL A 255 -4.00 -3.98 -16.40
CA VAL A 255 -3.63 -3.50 -15.06
C VAL A 255 -2.49 -2.50 -15.20
N ILE A 256 -2.59 -1.36 -14.52
CA ILE A 256 -1.54 -0.35 -14.48
C ILE A 256 -0.98 -0.20 -13.07
N GLU A 257 0.32 -0.16 -12.96
CA GLU A 257 1.02 0.11 -11.72
C GLU A 257 1.78 1.43 -11.87
N LYS A 258 1.45 2.41 -11.01
CA LYS A 258 2.19 3.68 -10.96
C LYS A 258 3.39 3.51 -10.03
N LYS A 259 4.47 2.90 -10.56
CA LYS A 259 5.73 2.77 -9.82
C LYS A 259 6.44 4.12 -9.76
N LYS A 260 7.15 4.35 -8.63
CA LYS A 260 8.13 5.43 -8.55
C LYS A 260 9.18 5.21 -9.63
N PRO A 261 9.53 6.19 -10.45
CA PRO A 261 10.69 6.05 -11.32
C PRO A 261 11.91 5.86 -10.44
N GLU A 262 12.41 4.64 -10.38
CA GLU A 262 13.72 4.40 -9.76
C GLU A 262 14.73 5.28 -10.48
N SER A 263 15.43 6.13 -9.73
CA SER A 263 16.51 6.94 -10.31
C SER A 263 17.49 5.98 -10.98
N PHE A 264 17.59 6.07 -12.29
CA PHE A 264 18.53 5.26 -13.10
C PHE A 264 19.94 5.30 -12.49
N LEU A 265 20.35 6.44 -11.97
CA LEU A 265 21.62 6.64 -11.29
C LEU A 265 21.72 5.81 -10.00
N LYS A 266 20.64 5.74 -9.22
CA LYS A 266 20.58 4.96 -7.96
C LYS A 266 20.68 3.46 -8.25
N ARG A 267 19.99 2.98 -9.30
CA ARG A 267 20.03 1.59 -9.73
C ARG A 267 21.40 1.22 -10.29
N MET A 268 21.97 2.07 -11.12
CA MET A 268 23.30 1.86 -11.71
C MET A 268 24.41 1.83 -10.63
N LEU A 269 24.37 2.78 -9.67
CA LEU A 269 25.30 2.81 -8.56
C LEU A 269 25.13 1.62 -7.63
N TYR A 270 23.88 1.22 -7.35
CA TYR A 270 23.58 0.07 -6.51
C TYR A 270 24.10 -1.22 -7.16
N ASP A 271 23.74 -1.48 -8.41
CA ASP A 271 24.17 -2.67 -9.17
C ASP A 271 25.70 -2.72 -9.34
N GLU A 272 26.35 -1.59 -9.64
CA GLU A 272 27.79 -1.53 -9.78
C GLU A 272 28.53 -1.74 -8.46
N LEU A 273 28.05 -1.15 -7.36
CA LEU A 273 28.67 -1.28 -6.04
C LEU A 273 28.51 -2.70 -5.48
N PHE A 274 27.31 -3.27 -5.56
CA PHE A 274 27.03 -4.58 -4.97
C PHE A 274 27.50 -5.76 -5.83
N ASN A 275 27.63 -5.58 -7.15
CA ASN A 275 28.29 -6.58 -8.01
C ASN A 275 29.81 -6.61 -7.82
N LYS A 276 30.45 -5.46 -7.55
CA LYS A 276 31.89 -5.39 -7.26
C LYS A 276 32.23 -5.84 -5.83
N PHE A 277 31.30 -5.68 -4.88
CA PHE A 277 31.54 -5.98 -3.46
C PHE A 277 30.42 -6.83 -2.86
N PRO A 278 30.38 -8.16 -3.11
CA PRO A 278 29.30 -9.04 -2.61
C PRO A 278 29.15 -9.05 -1.08
N LEU A 279 30.24 -8.77 -0.35
CA LEU A 279 30.22 -8.65 1.12
C LEU A 279 29.42 -7.42 1.58
N LEU A 280 29.43 -6.32 0.84
CA LEU A 280 28.61 -5.14 1.15
C LEU A 280 27.12 -5.43 1.01
N LYS A 281 26.74 -6.28 0.04
CA LYS A 281 25.34 -6.72 -0.14
C LYS A 281 24.86 -7.52 1.09
N ARG A 282 25.70 -8.41 1.62
CA ARG A 282 25.39 -9.15 2.87
C ARG A 282 25.36 -8.23 4.09
N ALA A 283 26.31 -7.30 4.19
CA ALA A 283 26.34 -6.32 5.28
C ALA A 283 25.14 -5.36 5.26
N SER A 284 24.71 -4.90 4.07
CA SER A 284 23.52 -4.04 3.94
C SER A 284 22.21 -4.78 4.27
N ALA A 285 22.11 -6.06 3.91
CA ALA A 285 20.97 -6.89 4.28
C ALA A 285 20.89 -7.10 5.81
N ILE A 286 22.03 -7.31 6.46
CA ILE A 286 22.11 -7.41 7.94
C ILE A 286 21.81 -6.04 8.57
N ALA A 287 22.34 -4.95 8.02
CA ALA A 287 22.10 -3.60 8.54
C ALA A 287 20.64 -3.16 8.37
N SER A 288 19.99 -3.52 7.27
CA SER A 288 18.56 -3.24 7.05
C SER A 288 17.65 -4.05 7.98
N SER A 289 18.05 -5.27 8.35
CA SER A 289 17.33 -6.08 9.35
C SER A 289 17.60 -5.64 10.80
N ALA A 290 18.68 -4.88 11.02
CA ALA A 290 19.09 -4.39 12.33
C ALA A 290 18.83 -2.88 12.55
N ALA A 291 18.07 -2.24 11.65
CA ALA A 291 17.73 -0.82 11.82
C ALA A 291 16.97 -0.64 13.15
N PRO A 292 17.50 0.18 14.09
CA PRO A 292 16.84 0.41 15.36
C PRO A 292 15.55 1.17 15.11
N SER A 293 14.45 0.50 15.31
CA SER A 293 13.13 1.09 15.25
C SER A 293 12.87 1.84 16.56
N VAL A 294 13.08 3.15 16.55
CA VAL A 294 12.67 4.01 17.67
C VAL A 294 11.28 4.53 17.36
N GLY A 295 10.28 4.03 18.08
CA GLY A 295 8.89 4.46 17.95
C GLY A 295 7.89 3.30 18.10
N PRO A 296 6.59 3.60 18.20
CA PRO A 296 5.55 2.59 18.20
C PRO A 296 5.36 2.00 16.80
N TYR A 297 5.14 0.69 16.75
CA TYR A 297 4.92 -0.06 15.53
C TYR A 297 3.63 -0.85 15.59
N PHE A 298 2.94 -0.90 14.45
CA PHE A 298 2.04 -1.96 14.06
C PHE A 298 2.86 -2.99 13.28
N LEU A 299 3.56 -3.84 13.98
CA LEU A 299 4.48 -4.82 13.39
C LEU A 299 4.22 -6.20 13.96
N PHE A 300 4.07 -7.16 13.09
CA PHE A 300 4.16 -8.57 13.43
C PHE A 300 5.64 -8.98 13.43
N ASP A 301 6.18 -9.26 14.62
CA ASP A 301 7.59 -9.64 14.77
C ASP A 301 7.77 -11.13 14.52
N MET A 302 8.47 -11.48 13.45
CA MET A 302 8.85 -12.85 13.12
C MET A 302 10.22 -13.25 13.69
N SER A 303 10.91 -12.36 14.40
CA SER A 303 12.27 -12.61 14.91
C SER A 303 12.32 -13.36 16.24
N VAL A 304 11.18 -13.61 16.87
CA VAL A 304 11.11 -14.42 18.09
C VAL A 304 11.27 -15.89 17.72
N ARG A 305 12.51 -16.34 17.77
CA ARG A 305 12.89 -17.77 17.87
C ARG A 305 13.41 -18.07 19.26
#